data_ac16793ac32f73629577d7c7f6da1265
#
_entry.id   ac16793ac32f73629577d7c7f6da1265
#
_cell.length_a   1.000
_cell.length_b   1.000
_cell.length_c   1.000
_cell.angle_alpha   90.00
_cell.angle_beta   90.00
_cell.angle_gamma   90.00
#
_symmetry.space_group_name_H-M   'P 1'
#
loop_
_entity.id
_entity.type
_entity.pdbx_description
1 polymer ?
#
loop_
_entity_poly.entity_id
_entity_poly.type
_entity_poly.pdbx_seq_one_letter_code
_entity_poly.pdbx_strand_id
1 'polypeptide(L)'
;SSTSRGLGDVYKRQVRILPNTSGVRDSKEAVFVAEMAREALQTNWLKLEIHPDPKYLMPDPIATLEATKELVQAGFIVLPYCHADPVLCKKLEEAGAAAVMPLGSPIGSNQGLQSREFLRIIIEQSTVPVVVDAGIGAPSQAAEAMEMGADAVLVNTAIAVSSDPVSMGDAFGKAVRAGRTGRLAGMGKARNVASATSPLTSFLS
;
A
#
# COMPACT_ATOMS: atom_id res chain seq x y z
N SER A 1 5.77 -39.89 -17.99
CA SER A 1 6.61 -38.85 -17.43
C SER A 1 5.74 -37.81 -16.69
N SER A 2 5.59 -38.03 -15.39
CA SER A 2 4.94 -37.01 -14.53
C SER A 2 5.96 -35.89 -14.29
N THR A 3 5.84 -34.81 -15.03
CA THR A 3 6.53 -33.57 -14.70
C THR A 3 5.99 -33.06 -13.37
N SER A 4 6.75 -33.24 -12.30
CA SER A 4 6.51 -32.56 -11.02
C SER A 4 6.57 -31.06 -11.27
N ARG A 5 5.42 -30.42 -11.42
CA ARG A 5 5.33 -28.97 -11.37
C ARG A 5 5.75 -28.57 -9.96
N GLY A 6 6.90 -27.93 -9.84
CA GLY A 6 7.44 -27.53 -8.54
C GLY A 6 6.47 -26.62 -7.79
N LEU A 7 6.50 -26.67 -6.46
CA LEU A 7 5.72 -25.79 -5.56
C LEU A 7 5.78 -24.31 -6.00
N GLY A 8 6.90 -23.87 -6.60
CA GLY A 8 7.06 -22.53 -7.18
C GLY A 8 6.08 -22.19 -8.30
N ASP A 9 5.67 -23.16 -9.13
CA ASP A 9 4.71 -22.93 -10.22
C ASP A 9 3.26 -22.83 -9.73
N VAL A 10 2.93 -23.48 -8.62
CA VAL A 10 1.62 -23.37 -7.97
C VAL A 10 1.47 -22.00 -7.31
N TYR A 11 2.51 -21.51 -6.64
CA TYR A 11 2.53 -20.17 -6.03
C TYR A 11 2.46 -19.05 -7.09
N LYS A 12 3.15 -19.17 -8.20
CA LYS A 12 3.10 -18.19 -9.31
C LYS A 12 1.71 -18.02 -9.92
N ARG A 13 0.82 -19.01 -9.78
CA ARG A 13 -0.56 -18.92 -10.27
C ARG A 13 -1.51 -18.24 -9.28
N GLN A 14 -1.19 -18.24 -7.99
CA GLN A 14 -2.03 -17.70 -6.92
C GLN A 14 -1.62 -16.29 -6.49
N VAL A 15 -0.35 -15.92 -6.70
CA VAL A 15 0.22 -14.64 -6.29
C VAL A 15 0.73 -13.92 -7.52
N ARG A 16 0.30 -12.67 -7.71
CA ARG A 16 0.81 -11.81 -8.78
C ARG A 16 2.14 -11.22 -8.36
N ILE A 17 3.13 -11.35 -9.23
CA ILE A 17 4.43 -10.71 -9.04
C ILE A 17 4.28 -9.23 -9.40
N LEU A 18 4.72 -8.37 -8.48
CA LEU A 18 4.77 -6.93 -8.65
C LEU A 18 6.24 -6.49 -8.54
N PRO A 19 6.99 -6.46 -9.66
CA PRO A 19 8.35 -5.95 -9.64
C PRO A 19 8.37 -4.46 -9.28
N ASN A 20 9.46 -3.99 -8.66
CA ASN A 20 9.64 -2.59 -8.36
C ASN A 20 10.95 -2.04 -8.92
N THR A 21 11.03 -0.72 -9.03
CA THR A 21 12.20 0.02 -9.50
C THR A 21 13.06 0.56 -8.35
N SER A 22 12.99 -0.04 -7.17
CA SER A 22 13.73 0.40 -5.99
C SER A 22 15.22 0.56 -6.30
N GLY A 23 15.80 1.67 -5.89
CA GLY A 23 17.21 2.00 -6.10
C GLY A 23 17.47 2.95 -7.28
N VAL A 24 16.50 3.20 -8.15
CA VAL A 24 16.63 4.20 -9.22
C VAL A 24 16.52 5.62 -8.67
N ARG A 25 17.14 6.58 -9.36
CA ARG A 25 17.28 7.95 -8.90
C ARG A 25 16.54 8.99 -9.74
N ASP A 26 16.15 8.61 -10.95
CA ASP A 26 15.43 9.48 -11.87
C ASP A 26 14.42 8.72 -12.74
N SER A 27 13.64 9.46 -13.52
CA SER A 27 12.59 8.90 -14.38
C SER A 27 13.14 7.99 -15.49
N LYS A 28 14.29 8.32 -16.08
CA LYS A 28 14.89 7.55 -17.18
C LYS A 28 15.40 6.19 -16.70
N GLU A 29 16.08 6.17 -15.55
CA GLU A 29 16.50 4.91 -14.91
C GLU A 29 15.27 4.05 -14.59
N ALA A 30 14.19 4.65 -14.08
CA ALA A 30 12.97 3.92 -13.75
C ALA A 30 12.35 3.26 -14.97
N VAL A 31 12.23 3.97 -16.10
CA VAL A 31 11.72 3.43 -17.35
C VAL A 31 12.59 2.29 -17.86
N PHE A 32 13.90 2.46 -17.86
CA PHE A 32 14.84 1.43 -18.29
C PHE A 32 14.73 0.14 -17.45
N VAL A 33 14.68 0.28 -16.11
CA VAL A 33 14.53 -0.87 -15.20
C VAL A 33 13.17 -1.54 -15.37
N ALA A 34 12.11 -0.77 -15.59
CA ALA A 34 10.78 -1.29 -15.84
C ALA A 34 10.73 -2.17 -17.12
N GLU A 35 11.35 -1.71 -18.20
CA GLU A 35 11.43 -2.48 -19.44
C GLU A 35 12.18 -3.81 -19.24
N MET A 36 13.30 -3.79 -18.53
CA MET A 36 14.03 -5.00 -18.18
C MET A 36 13.19 -5.96 -17.35
N ALA A 37 12.45 -5.44 -16.35
CA ALA A 37 11.58 -6.24 -15.50
C ALA A 37 10.43 -6.87 -16.30
N ARG A 38 9.84 -6.13 -17.24
CA ARG A 38 8.79 -6.61 -18.14
C ARG A 38 9.27 -7.79 -18.97
N GLU A 39 10.43 -7.68 -19.56
CA GLU A 39 11.02 -8.74 -20.37
C GLU A 39 11.37 -9.98 -19.53
N ALA A 40 12.02 -9.78 -18.39
CA ALA A 40 12.47 -10.87 -17.52
C ALA A 40 11.33 -11.62 -16.84
N LEU A 41 10.28 -10.92 -16.42
CA LEU A 41 9.20 -11.47 -15.59
C LEU A 41 7.88 -11.65 -16.36
N GLN A 42 7.83 -11.23 -17.62
CA GLN A 42 6.65 -11.33 -18.49
C GLN A 42 5.39 -10.75 -17.82
N THR A 43 5.54 -9.55 -17.23
CA THR A 43 4.45 -8.82 -16.58
C THR A 43 4.52 -7.33 -16.88
N ASN A 44 3.36 -6.71 -17.06
CA ASN A 44 3.23 -5.26 -17.19
C ASN A 44 2.96 -4.57 -15.84
N TRP A 45 2.79 -5.32 -14.76
CA TRP A 45 2.60 -4.77 -13.43
C TRP A 45 3.91 -4.22 -12.89
N LEU A 46 3.87 -3.02 -12.33
CA LEU A 46 5.05 -2.35 -11.84
C LEU A 46 4.74 -1.50 -10.61
N LYS A 47 5.47 -1.70 -9.53
CA LYS A 47 5.57 -0.74 -8.43
C LYS A 47 6.69 0.24 -8.78
N LEU A 48 6.32 1.49 -9.04
CA LEU A 48 7.26 2.56 -9.39
C LEU A 48 7.80 3.20 -8.12
N GLU A 49 9.11 3.12 -7.92
CA GLU A 49 9.82 3.77 -6.83
C GLU A 49 11.00 4.56 -7.40
N ILE A 50 11.09 5.86 -7.08
CA ILE A 50 12.22 6.72 -7.44
C ILE A 50 12.62 7.50 -6.19
N HIS A 51 13.77 7.18 -5.63
CA HIS A 51 14.30 7.86 -4.44
C HIS A 51 15.77 8.24 -4.65
N PRO A 52 16.01 9.53 -4.96
CA PRO A 52 17.37 10.04 -5.25
C PRO A 52 18.31 9.94 -4.05
N ASP A 53 17.75 10.02 -2.83
CA ASP A 53 18.52 9.91 -1.59
C ASP A 53 18.42 8.48 -1.01
N PRO A 54 19.54 7.70 -1.06
CA PRO A 54 19.55 6.33 -0.55
C PRO A 54 19.49 6.25 0.98
N LYS A 55 19.66 7.36 1.70
CA LYS A 55 19.65 7.38 3.17
C LYS A 55 18.23 7.36 3.73
N TYR A 56 17.34 8.19 3.19
CA TYR A 56 15.98 8.32 3.69
C TYR A 56 14.93 7.66 2.81
N LEU A 57 15.28 7.28 1.58
CA LEU A 57 14.41 6.58 0.63
C LEU A 57 13.09 7.34 0.39
N MET A 58 13.18 8.67 0.38
CA MET A 58 12.01 9.52 0.11
C MET A 58 11.75 9.61 -1.38
N PRO A 59 10.49 9.45 -1.81
CA PRO A 59 10.14 9.46 -3.23
C PRO A 59 10.26 10.88 -3.84
N ASP A 60 10.83 10.98 -5.05
CA ASP A 60 10.83 12.22 -5.82
C ASP A 60 9.46 12.42 -6.48
N PRO A 61 8.70 13.46 -6.13
CA PRO A 61 7.35 13.65 -6.66
C PRO A 61 7.32 14.01 -8.16
N ILE A 62 8.33 14.73 -8.63
CA ILE A 62 8.41 15.19 -10.03
C ILE A 62 8.79 14.01 -10.93
N ALA A 63 9.90 13.35 -10.62
CA ALA A 63 10.36 12.20 -11.38
C ALA A 63 9.35 11.04 -11.37
N THR A 64 8.64 10.84 -10.24
CA THR A 64 7.59 9.83 -10.14
C THR A 64 6.40 10.14 -11.07
N LEU A 65 5.97 11.41 -11.14
CA LEU A 65 4.89 11.79 -12.04
C LEU A 65 5.31 11.68 -13.53
N GLU A 66 6.52 12.09 -13.87
CA GLU A 66 7.08 11.97 -15.22
C GLU A 66 7.16 10.52 -15.67
N ALA A 67 7.80 9.66 -14.85
CA ALA A 67 7.91 8.24 -15.14
C ALA A 67 6.55 7.54 -15.22
N THR A 68 5.58 7.92 -14.37
CA THR A 68 4.23 7.36 -14.43
C THR A 68 3.58 7.61 -15.80
N LYS A 69 3.67 8.84 -16.32
CA LYS A 69 3.10 9.18 -17.63
C LYS A 69 3.72 8.35 -18.75
N GLU A 70 5.04 8.24 -18.77
CA GLU A 70 5.79 7.50 -19.80
C GLU A 70 5.49 6.00 -19.72
N LEU A 71 5.52 5.42 -18.54
CA LEU A 71 5.27 3.99 -18.32
C LEU A 71 3.82 3.60 -18.63
N VAL A 72 2.84 4.44 -18.29
CA VAL A 72 1.43 4.21 -18.68
C VAL A 72 1.26 4.23 -20.18
N GLN A 73 1.90 5.18 -20.88
CA GLN A 73 1.88 5.23 -22.36
C GLN A 73 2.56 4.00 -22.98
N ALA A 74 3.58 3.45 -22.32
CA ALA A 74 4.25 2.22 -22.72
C ALA A 74 3.47 0.94 -22.38
N GLY A 75 2.26 1.06 -21.79
CA GLY A 75 1.36 -0.06 -21.50
C GLY A 75 1.61 -0.76 -20.17
N PHE A 76 2.35 -0.14 -19.24
CA PHE A 76 2.51 -0.66 -17.90
C PHE A 76 1.27 -0.40 -17.03
N ILE A 77 1.03 -1.29 -16.08
CA ILE A 77 0.08 -1.12 -14.98
C ILE A 77 0.87 -0.58 -13.80
N VAL A 78 0.89 0.75 -13.65
CA VAL A 78 1.79 1.46 -12.75
C VAL A 78 1.13 1.71 -11.40
N LEU A 79 1.84 1.34 -10.33
CA LEU A 79 1.50 1.62 -8.93
C LEU A 79 2.62 2.47 -8.33
N PRO A 80 2.53 3.81 -8.37
CA PRO A 80 3.60 4.69 -7.90
C PRO A 80 3.62 4.82 -6.38
N TYR A 81 4.78 4.57 -5.78
CA TYR A 81 5.10 4.94 -4.40
C TYR A 81 5.34 6.45 -4.34
N CYS A 82 4.68 7.14 -3.42
CA CYS A 82 4.71 8.59 -3.35
C CYS A 82 4.56 9.11 -1.91
N HIS A 83 4.83 10.40 -1.74
CA HIS A 83 4.43 11.10 -0.52
C HIS A 83 2.91 11.04 -0.33
N ALA A 84 2.45 11.10 0.92
CA ALA A 84 1.03 11.25 1.23
C ALA A 84 0.57 12.69 0.94
N ASP A 85 0.67 13.09 -0.31
CA ASP A 85 0.24 14.38 -0.82
C ASP A 85 -1.03 14.18 -1.66
N PRO A 86 -2.20 14.70 -1.22
CA PRO A 86 -3.46 14.54 -1.95
C PRO A 86 -3.42 15.10 -3.37
N VAL A 87 -2.70 16.20 -3.60
CA VAL A 87 -2.58 16.82 -4.94
C VAL A 87 -1.72 15.95 -5.86
N LEU A 88 -0.61 15.44 -5.35
CA LEU A 88 0.25 14.53 -6.11
C LEU A 88 -0.50 13.23 -6.45
N CYS A 89 -1.18 12.62 -5.49
CA CYS A 89 -1.96 11.40 -5.72
C CYS A 89 -3.02 11.60 -6.81
N LYS A 90 -3.69 12.76 -6.81
CA LYS A 90 -4.66 13.09 -7.87
C LYS A 90 -4.00 13.23 -9.25
N LYS A 91 -2.83 13.88 -9.33
CA LYS A 91 -2.06 13.99 -10.58
C LYS A 91 -1.58 12.63 -11.10
N LEU A 92 -1.19 11.73 -10.20
CA LEU A 92 -0.78 10.35 -10.55
C LEU A 92 -1.97 9.55 -11.10
N GLU A 93 -3.14 9.68 -10.48
CA GLU A 93 -4.40 9.10 -10.97
C GLU A 93 -4.74 9.62 -12.37
N GLU A 94 -4.69 10.95 -12.57
CA GLU A 94 -4.93 11.60 -13.87
C GLU A 94 -3.90 11.21 -14.95
N ALA A 95 -2.68 10.86 -14.53
CA ALA A 95 -1.65 10.33 -15.40
C ALA A 95 -1.88 8.86 -15.82
N GLY A 96 -2.91 8.20 -15.25
CA GLY A 96 -3.29 6.83 -15.56
C GLY A 96 -2.69 5.76 -14.64
N ALA A 97 -2.22 6.14 -13.44
CA ALA A 97 -1.80 5.16 -12.44
C ALA A 97 -2.96 4.20 -12.11
N ALA A 98 -2.66 2.91 -12.01
CA ALA A 98 -3.65 1.88 -11.71
C ALA A 98 -4.03 1.82 -10.22
N ALA A 99 -3.19 2.37 -9.36
CA ALA A 99 -3.39 2.61 -7.94
C ALA A 99 -2.44 3.71 -7.50
N VAL A 100 -2.62 4.29 -6.33
CA VAL A 100 -1.63 5.17 -5.69
C VAL A 100 -1.14 4.53 -4.40
N MET A 101 0.16 4.68 -4.12
CA MET A 101 0.82 4.06 -2.97
C MET A 101 1.43 5.13 -2.04
N PRO A 102 0.60 5.94 -1.36
CA PRO A 102 1.11 6.95 -0.43
C PRO A 102 1.73 6.32 0.81
N LEU A 103 2.85 6.89 1.27
CA LEU A 103 3.54 6.43 2.47
C LEU A 103 2.75 6.72 3.75
N GLY A 104 2.77 5.79 4.71
CA GLY A 104 2.32 6.02 6.09
C GLY A 104 3.35 6.82 6.89
N SER A 105 4.62 6.42 6.78
CA SER A 105 5.83 7.06 7.33
C SER A 105 7.04 6.59 6.53
N PRO A 106 8.26 7.12 6.74
CA PRO A 106 9.43 6.74 5.94
C PRO A 106 9.68 5.23 5.91
N ILE A 107 10.18 4.73 4.78
CA ILE A 107 10.53 3.31 4.58
C ILE A 107 11.42 2.83 5.73
N GLY A 108 11.09 1.67 6.30
CA GLY A 108 11.87 1.02 7.35
C GLY A 108 11.78 1.66 8.73
N SER A 109 10.98 2.72 8.91
CA SER A 109 10.90 3.46 10.18
C SER A 109 10.03 2.79 11.23
N ASN A 110 9.09 1.93 10.85
CA ASN A 110 8.08 1.32 11.75
C ASN A 110 7.28 2.34 12.58
N GLN A 111 7.16 3.60 12.10
CA GLN A 111 6.51 4.69 12.82
C GLN A 111 4.99 4.74 12.62
N GLY A 112 4.45 3.86 11.78
CA GLY A 112 3.02 3.74 11.54
C GLY A 112 2.46 4.84 10.61
N LEU A 113 1.23 5.27 10.88
CA LEU A 113 0.49 6.18 10.02
C LEU A 113 0.69 7.65 10.42
N GLN A 114 1.92 8.17 10.33
CA GLN A 114 2.24 9.56 10.66
C GLN A 114 1.55 10.55 9.70
N SER A 115 1.26 10.12 8.47
CA SER A 115 0.55 10.89 7.46
C SER A 115 -0.97 10.71 7.49
N ARG A 116 -1.53 10.20 8.58
CA ARG A 116 -2.93 9.79 8.74
C ARG A 116 -3.96 10.74 8.12
N GLU A 117 -3.88 12.03 8.43
CA GLU A 117 -4.86 13.01 7.96
C GLU A 117 -4.78 13.21 6.43
N PHE A 118 -3.59 13.17 5.88
CA PHE A 118 -3.41 13.22 4.42
C PHE A 118 -3.91 11.94 3.74
N LEU A 119 -3.64 10.78 4.34
CA LEU A 119 -4.16 9.49 3.84
C LEU A 119 -5.68 9.48 3.81
N ARG A 120 -6.35 10.05 4.83
CA ARG A 120 -7.81 10.16 4.86
C ARG A 120 -8.35 10.97 3.68
N ILE A 121 -7.73 12.12 3.37
CA ILE A 121 -8.10 12.94 2.22
C ILE A 121 -7.88 12.17 0.91
N ILE A 122 -6.74 11.50 0.76
CA ILE A 122 -6.42 10.71 -0.43
C ILE A 122 -7.47 9.62 -0.64
N ILE A 123 -7.77 8.83 0.41
CA ILE A 123 -8.76 7.75 0.36
C ILE A 123 -10.15 8.28 -0.02
N GLU A 124 -10.54 9.43 0.51
CA GLU A 124 -11.86 10.02 0.26
C GLU A 124 -12.03 10.49 -1.19
N GLN A 125 -11.00 11.06 -1.79
CA GLN A 125 -11.08 11.65 -3.12
C GLN A 125 -10.62 10.74 -4.27
N SER A 126 -9.91 9.65 -3.99
CA SER A 126 -9.34 8.77 -5.02
C SER A 126 -10.43 7.95 -5.72
N THR A 127 -10.30 7.80 -7.03
CA THR A 127 -11.12 6.90 -7.85
C THR A 127 -10.39 5.64 -8.27
N VAL A 128 -9.10 5.54 -7.94
CA VAL A 128 -8.28 4.33 -8.07
C VAL A 128 -7.96 3.75 -6.68
N PRO A 129 -7.60 2.47 -6.59
CA PRO A 129 -7.21 1.87 -5.31
C PRO A 129 -6.10 2.64 -4.60
N VAL A 130 -6.24 2.80 -3.30
CA VAL A 130 -5.22 3.40 -2.41
C VAL A 130 -4.56 2.30 -1.60
N VAL A 131 -3.26 2.13 -1.79
CA VAL A 131 -2.43 1.19 -1.03
C VAL A 131 -1.55 1.98 -0.07
N VAL A 132 -1.77 1.84 1.23
CA VAL A 132 -0.89 2.49 2.20
C VAL A 132 0.42 1.71 2.26
N ASP A 133 1.50 2.39 1.84
CA ASP A 133 2.83 1.83 1.75
C ASP A 133 3.74 2.44 2.83
N ALA A 134 4.83 1.77 3.13
CA ALA A 134 5.93 2.23 4.00
C ALA A 134 5.54 2.64 5.44
N GLY A 135 6.42 2.31 6.35
CA GLY A 135 6.37 2.73 7.74
C GLY A 135 5.40 1.98 8.65
N ILE A 136 4.58 1.07 8.11
CA ILE A 136 3.70 0.24 8.93
C ILE A 136 4.55 -0.72 9.76
N GLY A 137 4.50 -0.59 11.09
CA GLY A 137 5.34 -1.32 12.03
C GLY A 137 4.59 -2.32 12.91
N ALA A 138 3.25 -2.27 12.94
CA ALA A 138 2.44 -3.16 13.76
C ALA A 138 1.14 -3.58 13.07
N PRO A 139 0.60 -4.77 13.34
CA PRO A 139 -0.68 -5.24 12.80
C PRO A 139 -1.85 -4.27 13.07
N SER A 140 -1.88 -3.61 14.23
CA SER A 140 -2.90 -2.61 14.56
C SER A 140 -2.93 -1.44 13.59
N GLN A 141 -1.77 -0.99 13.09
CA GLN A 141 -1.67 0.10 12.13
C GLN A 141 -2.18 -0.33 10.73
N ALA A 142 -1.98 -1.59 10.36
CA ALA A 142 -2.57 -2.14 9.16
C ALA A 142 -4.11 -2.22 9.26
N ALA A 143 -4.64 -2.66 10.42
CA ALA A 143 -6.08 -2.64 10.68
C ALA A 143 -6.63 -1.21 10.58
N GLU A 144 -5.96 -0.22 11.20
CA GLU A 144 -6.33 1.19 11.15
C GLU A 144 -6.39 1.72 9.72
N ALA A 145 -5.38 1.44 8.88
CA ALA A 145 -5.39 1.84 7.46
C ALA A 145 -6.61 1.28 6.72
N MET A 146 -6.96 0.02 6.96
CA MET A 146 -8.13 -0.62 6.35
C MET A 146 -9.45 -0.06 6.89
N GLU A 147 -9.52 0.28 8.17
CA GLU A 147 -10.66 0.96 8.80
C GLU A 147 -10.88 2.36 8.23
N MET A 148 -9.80 3.10 7.94
CA MET A 148 -9.86 4.39 7.24
C MET A 148 -10.42 4.26 5.82
N GLY A 149 -10.28 3.09 5.21
CA GLY A 149 -10.80 2.77 3.88
C GLY A 149 -9.76 2.58 2.80
N ALA A 150 -8.49 2.40 3.17
CA ALA A 150 -7.50 1.93 2.22
C ALA A 150 -7.94 0.59 1.59
N ASP A 151 -7.59 0.39 0.34
CA ASP A 151 -7.89 -0.84 -0.38
C ASP A 151 -6.92 -1.96 -0.05
N ALA A 152 -5.67 -1.59 0.28
CA ALA A 152 -4.63 -2.50 0.69
C ALA A 152 -3.56 -1.80 1.54
N VAL A 153 -2.69 -2.60 2.13
CA VAL A 153 -1.44 -2.15 2.77
C VAL A 153 -0.27 -2.95 2.21
N LEU A 154 0.91 -2.32 2.15
CA LEU A 154 2.16 -3.00 1.87
C LEU A 154 3.03 -2.98 3.13
N VAL A 155 3.44 -4.16 3.57
CA VAL A 155 4.24 -4.36 4.78
C VAL A 155 5.48 -5.19 4.44
N ASN A 156 6.64 -4.71 4.80
CA ASN A 156 7.90 -5.43 4.60
C ASN A 156 8.73 -5.47 5.89
N THR A 157 9.33 -4.36 6.30
CA THR A 157 10.31 -4.29 7.39
C THR A 157 9.77 -4.89 8.68
N ALA A 158 8.54 -4.57 9.09
CA ALA A 158 7.95 -5.09 10.32
C ALA A 158 7.88 -6.62 10.37
N ILE A 159 7.70 -7.27 9.22
CA ILE A 159 7.72 -8.73 9.12
C ILE A 159 9.17 -9.23 9.11
N ALA A 160 10.03 -8.62 8.29
CA ALA A 160 11.40 -9.06 8.08
C ALA A 160 12.29 -8.99 9.35
N VAL A 161 12.08 -7.97 10.20
CA VAL A 161 12.86 -7.80 11.44
C VAL A 161 12.25 -8.50 12.66
N SER A 162 11.08 -9.13 12.50
CA SER A 162 10.43 -9.87 13.58
C SER A 162 11.25 -11.11 13.97
N SER A 163 11.21 -11.47 15.26
CA SER A 163 11.79 -12.73 15.73
C SER A 163 11.07 -13.96 15.16
N ASP A 164 9.81 -13.83 14.76
CA ASP A 164 9.02 -14.84 14.07
C ASP A 164 8.27 -14.20 12.89
N PRO A 165 8.91 -14.12 11.71
CA PRO A 165 8.31 -13.51 10.53
C PRO A 165 7.03 -14.22 10.04
N VAL A 166 6.92 -15.53 10.26
CA VAL A 166 5.73 -16.30 9.83
C VAL A 166 4.51 -15.90 10.66
N SER A 167 4.64 -15.92 11.98
CA SER A 167 3.57 -15.48 12.87
C SER A 167 3.24 -14.00 12.70
N MET A 168 4.23 -13.15 12.44
CA MET A 168 4.01 -11.73 12.18
C MET A 168 3.25 -11.52 10.87
N GLY A 169 3.59 -12.23 9.80
CA GLY A 169 2.86 -12.18 8.53
C GLY A 169 1.40 -12.61 8.67
N ASP A 170 1.14 -13.68 9.43
CA ASP A 170 -0.22 -14.14 9.74
C ASP A 170 -1.00 -13.09 10.56
N ALA A 171 -0.36 -12.46 11.55
CA ALA A 171 -0.95 -11.38 12.34
C ALA A 171 -1.35 -10.19 11.48
N PHE A 172 -0.50 -9.75 10.54
CA PHE A 172 -0.83 -8.70 9.59
C PHE A 172 -2.01 -9.09 8.68
N GLY A 173 -2.03 -10.33 8.17
CA GLY A 173 -3.14 -10.83 7.36
C GLY A 173 -4.49 -10.82 8.12
N LYS A 174 -4.49 -11.19 9.40
CA LYS A 174 -5.66 -11.12 10.28
C LYS A 174 -6.10 -9.68 10.52
N ALA A 175 -5.15 -8.77 10.78
CA ALA A 175 -5.41 -7.36 11.03
C ALA A 175 -6.06 -6.67 9.81
N VAL A 176 -5.54 -6.91 8.61
CA VAL A 176 -6.12 -6.40 7.35
C VAL A 176 -7.55 -6.87 7.18
N ARG A 177 -7.82 -8.15 7.39
CA ARG A 177 -9.18 -8.70 7.30
C ARG A 177 -10.11 -8.10 8.34
N ALA A 178 -9.65 -7.94 9.59
CA ALA A 178 -10.43 -7.36 10.67
C ALA A 178 -10.80 -5.89 10.37
N GLY A 179 -9.83 -5.06 9.98
CA GLY A 179 -10.06 -3.65 9.65
C GLY A 179 -11.04 -3.49 8.48
N ARG A 180 -10.85 -4.27 7.40
CA ARG A 180 -11.80 -4.25 6.26
C ARG A 180 -13.20 -4.69 6.68
N THR A 181 -13.33 -5.75 7.45
CA THR A 181 -14.64 -6.25 7.93
C THR A 181 -15.31 -5.20 8.81
N GLY A 182 -14.60 -4.59 9.76
CA GLY A 182 -15.10 -3.52 10.63
C GLY A 182 -15.63 -2.33 9.84
N ARG A 183 -14.86 -1.86 8.84
CA ARG A 183 -15.29 -0.78 7.96
C ARG A 183 -16.58 -1.12 7.19
N LEU A 184 -16.64 -2.29 6.58
CA LEU A 184 -17.81 -2.71 5.78
C LEU A 184 -19.05 -2.94 6.65
N ALA A 185 -18.89 -3.35 7.90
CA ALA A 185 -19.96 -3.48 8.87
C ALA A 185 -20.53 -2.13 9.37
N GLY A 186 -19.78 -1.03 9.13
CA GLY A 186 -20.17 0.31 9.56
C GLY A 186 -19.70 0.61 10.99
N MET A 187 -18.57 1.27 11.13
CA MET A 187 -18.02 1.68 12.43
C MET A 187 -18.83 2.81 13.06
N GLY A 188 -19.07 2.72 14.37
CA GLY A 188 -19.68 3.78 15.14
C GLY A 188 -18.81 5.04 15.14
N LYS A 189 -19.45 6.22 15.01
CA LYS A 189 -18.74 7.51 15.09
C LYS A 189 -18.25 7.76 16.51
N ALA A 190 -17.02 8.25 16.65
CA ALA A 190 -16.52 8.76 17.93
C ALA A 190 -17.42 9.93 18.41
N ARG A 191 -17.75 9.95 19.70
CA ARG A 191 -18.58 10.97 20.33
C ARG A 191 -17.91 11.44 21.61
N ASN A 192 -18.08 12.72 21.91
CA ASN A 192 -17.60 13.32 23.18
C ASN A 192 -18.57 13.13 24.34
N VAL A 193 -19.79 12.66 24.07
CA VAL A 193 -20.84 12.44 25.07
C VAL A 193 -21.26 10.98 25.04
N ALA A 194 -21.45 10.40 26.23
CA ALA A 194 -21.92 9.03 26.36
C ALA A 194 -23.33 8.87 25.78
N SER A 195 -23.54 7.78 25.03
CA SER A 195 -24.85 7.36 24.55
C SER A 195 -25.05 5.91 24.94
N ALA A 196 -25.96 5.63 25.86
CA ALA A 196 -26.27 4.28 26.31
C ALA A 196 -26.96 3.50 25.17
N THR A 197 -26.43 2.31 24.87
CA THR A 197 -27.03 1.37 23.90
C THR A 197 -27.70 0.20 24.60
N SER A 198 -27.52 0.05 25.93
CA SER A 198 -28.18 -0.94 26.76
C SER A 198 -29.32 -0.28 27.55
N PRO A 199 -30.47 -0.93 27.73
CA PRO A 199 -31.54 -0.41 28.60
C PRO A 199 -31.07 -0.46 30.05
N LEU A 200 -30.51 0.65 30.57
CA LEU A 200 -29.84 0.71 31.87
C LEU A 200 -30.79 0.57 33.05
N THR A 201 -32.12 0.78 32.88
CA THR A 201 -33.03 0.88 34.01
C THR A 201 -34.45 0.33 33.75
N SER A 202 -34.77 -0.21 32.60
CA SER A 202 -36.15 -0.68 32.28
C SER A 202 -36.62 -1.87 33.10
N PHE A 203 -35.75 -2.49 33.90
CA PHE A 203 -36.07 -3.59 34.81
C PHE A 203 -36.04 -3.21 36.30
N LEU A 204 -35.79 -1.92 36.61
CA LEU A 204 -35.76 -1.39 37.97
C LEU A 204 -37.02 -0.59 38.33
N SER A 205 -38.01 -0.55 37.44
CA SER A 205 -39.31 0.07 37.69
C SER A 205 -40.34 -0.97 38.12
#